data_347369c4a52fd8ded7096f49d3fda3dd
#
_entry.id   347369c4a52fd8ded7096f49d3fda3dd
#
_cell.length_a   1.000
_cell.length_b   1.000
_cell.length_c   1.000
_cell.angle_alpha   90.00
_cell.angle_beta   90.00
_cell.angle_gamma   90.00
#
_symmetry.space_group_name_H-M   'P 1'
#
loop_
_entity.id
_entity.type
_entity.pdbx_description
1 polymer ?
#
loop_
_entity_poly.entity_id
_entity_poly.type
_entity_poly.pdbx_seq_one_letter_code
_entity_poly.pdbx_strand_id
1 'polypeptide(L)'
;MAFSDSRQLNSVRGRQRRLKDTGLILAIAAAFFSAGEFALKVETLPTGVAAFWPASGIAVAALILLGYRFWPGILLGSLLLGANLPGNILSNLAIAMAHVFEALAAAYLVNRYADGPKAFDTAQAVFRFVFFACLLSPLISATAGTGTFYLAGLAGRADLGNLWVTWWLANASGILLMAPFLIILPGRQHHRLDGREILELVCLIFTLTAIAVFAFGPLSHTMNKNQFVQAWMAIPILIWAAFRFCQLEVAGLIILLFGLAVTGTAQGFGYFAGPDFHVSLLNLDAFVGVVGTMSLAIAAMVAERRGAMTKLLGIQSLLQEAVAGKERDLTATVEALHEEVVEHLESTKALRASLERLRVQMDKTAEIFWVFDANTKRVSYVSSAYEILWGRSSESLYADPDSWLDAVHPEDHGIAARIDHPESDQDRFEVEYRIVRPDGSLHWIRDRGVVIRDRMGRICCSAGIASEFKGSPNLARRALAAQAEEAERNLL
;
A
#
# COMPACT_ATOMS: atom_id res chain seq x y z
N MET A 1 33.38 -28.28 26.76
CA MET A 1 34.13 -27.77 25.61
C MET A 1 33.40 -26.66 24.81
N ALA A 2 32.11 -26.65 24.67
CA ALA A 2 31.37 -25.61 23.88
C ALA A 2 31.35 -24.17 24.48
N PHE A 3 31.59 -24.00 25.78
CA PHE A 3 31.59 -22.70 26.47
C PHE A 3 32.87 -21.88 26.31
N SER A 4 34.00 -22.52 25.97
CA SER A 4 35.29 -21.81 25.72
C SER A 4 35.33 -21.22 24.32
N ASP A 5 34.74 -21.89 23.33
CA ASP A 5 34.74 -21.43 21.94
C ASP A 5 33.90 -20.18 21.70
N SER A 6 32.77 -20.01 22.40
CA SER A 6 31.93 -18.82 22.28
C SER A 6 32.58 -17.56 22.84
N ARG A 7 33.41 -17.67 23.89
CA ARG A 7 34.19 -16.55 24.45
C ARG A 7 35.34 -16.13 23.53
N GLN A 8 36.03 -17.10 22.93
CA GLN A 8 37.08 -16.80 21.96
C GLN A 8 36.53 -16.15 20.68
N LEU A 9 35.45 -16.65 20.13
CA LEU A 9 34.77 -16.06 18.98
C LEU A 9 34.27 -14.64 19.25
N ASN A 10 33.75 -14.37 20.43
CA ASN A 10 33.31 -13.02 20.83
C ASN A 10 34.54 -12.07 21.03
N SER A 11 35.67 -12.55 21.56
CA SER A 11 36.88 -11.77 21.70
C SER A 11 37.54 -11.41 20.37
N VAL A 12 37.54 -12.34 19.39
CA VAL A 12 38.06 -12.12 18.03
C VAL A 12 37.19 -11.12 17.28
N ARG A 13 35.85 -11.30 17.35
CA ARG A 13 34.91 -10.31 16.74
C ARG A 13 35.01 -8.93 17.37
N GLY A 14 35.17 -8.85 18.68
CA GLY A 14 35.41 -7.58 19.38
C GLY A 14 36.70 -6.90 18.97
N ARG A 15 37.81 -7.66 18.79
CA ARG A 15 39.07 -7.12 18.31
C ARG A 15 39.01 -6.66 16.86
N GLN A 16 38.38 -7.41 15.97
CA GLN A 16 38.17 -7.01 14.58
C GLN A 16 37.31 -5.73 14.46
N ARG A 17 36.28 -5.60 15.29
CA ARG A 17 35.44 -4.38 15.32
C ARG A 17 36.29 -3.16 15.78
N ARG A 18 37.07 -3.29 16.85
CA ARG A 18 37.96 -2.22 17.34
C ARG A 18 38.96 -1.80 16.28
N LEU A 19 39.59 -2.75 15.58
CA LEU A 19 40.56 -2.44 14.50
C LEU A 19 39.88 -1.68 13.34
N LYS A 20 38.67 -2.06 12.94
CA LYS A 20 37.90 -1.34 11.93
C LYS A 20 37.55 0.08 12.40
N ASP A 21 37.10 0.24 13.64
CA ASP A 21 36.73 1.55 14.20
C ASP A 21 37.99 2.45 14.28
N THR A 22 39.14 1.94 14.72
CA THR A 22 40.41 2.68 14.71
C THR A 22 40.83 3.08 13.29
N GLY A 23 40.71 2.17 12.32
CA GLY A 23 40.99 2.48 10.93
C GLY A 23 40.12 3.60 10.36
N LEU A 24 38.82 3.61 10.70
CA LEU A 24 37.89 4.68 10.30
C LEU A 24 38.22 6.02 10.98
N ILE A 25 38.61 6.02 12.27
CA ILE A 25 39.02 7.23 12.98
C ILE A 25 40.25 7.83 12.29
N LEU A 26 41.26 7.01 11.95
CA LEU A 26 42.45 7.47 11.24
C LEU A 26 42.13 7.97 9.82
N ALA A 27 41.21 7.32 9.12
CA ALA A 27 40.79 7.76 7.78
C ALA A 27 40.06 9.12 7.84
N ILE A 28 39.17 9.33 8.83
CA ILE A 28 38.51 10.62 9.07
C ILE A 28 39.57 11.69 9.42
N ALA A 29 40.49 11.37 10.30
CA ALA A 29 41.57 12.32 10.65
C ALA A 29 42.43 12.73 9.44
N ALA A 30 42.81 11.76 8.61
CA ALA A 30 43.57 12.03 7.39
C ALA A 30 42.75 12.85 6.38
N ALA A 31 41.45 12.53 6.18
CA ALA A 31 40.58 13.27 5.29
C ALA A 31 40.35 14.72 5.77
N PHE A 32 40.11 14.90 7.07
CA PHE A 32 39.96 16.23 7.68
C PHE A 32 41.22 17.07 7.53
N PHE A 33 42.39 16.48 7.88
CA PHE A 33 43.71 17.10 7.76
C PHE A 33 43.97 17.51 6.31
N SER A 34 43.85 16.57 5.36
CA SER A 34 44.14 16.86 3.94
C SER A 34 43.22 17.93 3.35
N ALA A 35 41.95 17.93 3.72
CA ALA A 35 41.00 18.94 3.29
C ALA A 35 41.32 20.32 3.89
N GLY A 36 41.71 20.38 5.15
CA GLY A 36 42.15 21.61 5.79
C GLY A 36 43.45 22.16 5.19
N GLU A 37 44.48 21.31 4.97
CA GLU A 37 45.73 21.67 4.30
C GLU A 37 45.47 22.20 2.87
N PHE A 38 44.54 21.54 2.13
CA PHE A 38 44.13 22.01 0.81
C PHE A 38 43.52 23.42 0.88
N ALA A 39 42.59 23.66 1.80
CA ALA A 39 41.94 24.95 1.97
C ALA A 39 42.95 26.06 2.30
N LEU A 40 43.87 25.78 3.21
CA LEU A 40 44.91 26.74 3.60
C LEU A 40 45.91 27.06 2.46
N LYS A 41 46.17 26.11 1.53
CA LYS A 41 47.05 26.34 0.37
C LYS A 41 46.35 27.09 -0.77
N VAL A 42 45.07 26.89 -0.94
CA VAL A 42 44.31 27.56 -2.01
C VAL A 42 44.08 29.02 -1.66
N GLU A 43 43.83 29.31 -0.37
CA GLU A 43 43.46 30.67 0.02
C GLU A 43 43.65 30.90 1.52
N THR A 44 44.58 31.77 1.86
CA THR A 44 44.75 32.30 3.21
C THR A 44 44.55 33.81 3.20
N LEU A 45 43.61 34.28 4.03
CA LEU A 45 43.59 35.68 4.42
C LEU A 45 44.88 36.04 5.17
N PRO A 46 45.27 37.35 5.22
CA PRO A 46 46.42 37.77 6.03
C PRO A 46 46.35 37.32 7.48
N THR A 47 45.17 36.99 7.98
CA THR A 47 44.91 36.44 9.33
C THR A 47 45.14 34.93 9.44
N GLY A 48 45.47 34.24 8.33
CA GLY A 48 45.66 32.76 8.33
C GLY A 48 44.36 31.93 8.35
N VAL A 49 43.20 32.55 8.07
CA VAL A 49 41.90 31.88 7.99
C VAL A 49 41.55 31.69 6.52
N ALA A 50 41.15 30.45 6.16
CA ALA A 50 40.72 30.12 4.81
C ALA A 50 39.26 30.59 4.62
N ALA A 51 38.96 31.04 3.38
CA ALA A 51 37.57 31.43 3.02
C ALA A 51 36.62 30.26 2.80
N PHE A 52 37.17 29.08 2.60
CA PHE A 52 36.42 27.85 2.39
C PHE A 52 36.99 26.73 3.24
N TRP A 53 36.12 26.00 3.99
CA TRP A 53 36.56 24.97 4.93
C TRP A 53 35.94 23.62 4.68
N PRO A 54 36.39 22.84 3.69
CA PRO A 54 35.78 21.57 3.31
C PRO A 54 35.84 20.51 4.41
N ALA A 55 36.78 20.64 5.35
CA ALA A 55 36.94 19.74 6.48
C ALA A 55 35.70 19.67 7.37
N SER A 56 34.95 20.78 7.56
CA SER A 56 33.69 20.79 8.32
C SER A 56 32.61 19.93 7.63
N GLY A 57 32.52 19.97 6.30
CA GLY A 57 31.61 19.12 5.56
C GLY A 57 31.90 17.63 5.67
N ILE A 58 33.21 17.28 5.63
CA ILE A 58 33.70 15.91 5.86
C ILE A 58 33.34 15.45 7.29
N ALA A 59 33.58 16.30 8.29
CA ALA A 59 33.29 16.01 9.68
C ALA A 59 31.83 15.73 9.92
N VAL A 60 30.94 16.60 9.42
CA VAL A 60 29.46 16.46 9.53
C VAL A 60 29.00 15.19 8.83
N ALA A 61 29.45 14.95 7.60
CA ALA A 61 29.07 13.73 6.85
C ALA A 61 29.54 12.46 7.57
N ALA A 62 30.76 12.44 8.09
CA ALA A 62 31.28 11.29 8.82
C ALA A 62 30.43 10.96 10.07
N LEU A 63 30.05 11.98 10.85
CA LEU A 63 29.22 11.75 12.03
C LEU A 63 27.78 11.35 11.72
N ILE A 64 27.20 11.86 10.62
CA ILE A 64 25.85 11.45 10.17
C ILE A 64 25.86 10.01 9.67
N LEU A 65 26.87 9.61 8.89
CA LEU A 65 26.94 8.29 8.27
C LEU A 65 27.43 7.18 9.20
N LEU A 66 28.48 7.49 9.98
CA LEU A 66 29.20 6.49 10.79
C LEU A 66 28.78 6.53 12.28
N GLY A 67 28.20 7.65 12.71
CA GLY A 67 27.74 7.88 14.08
C GLY A 67 28.70 8.71 14.93
N TYR A 68 28.16 9.24 16.03
CA TYR A 68 28.88 10.20 16.91
C TYR A 68 30.19 9.68 17.50
N ARG A 69 30.35 8.37 17.67
CA ARG A 69 31.58 7.74 18.25
C ARG A 69 32.84 8.01 17.47
N PHE A 70 32.76 8.51 16.25
CA PHE A 70 33.91 8.81 15.38
C PHE A 70 34.44 10.25 15.52
N TRP A 71 33.88 11.06 16.46
CA TRP A 71 34.39 12.40 16.78
C TRP A 71 35.92 12.46 17.05
N PRO A 72 36.61 11.41 17.62
CA PRO A 72 38.05 11.49 17.85
C PRO A 72 38.86 11.64 16.56
N GLY A 73 38.31 11.19 15.41
CA GLY A 73 38.95 11.41 14.11
C GLY A 73 39.02 12.88 13.72
N ILE A 74 37.96 13.63 14.01
CA ILE A 74 37.86 15.07 13.76
C ILE A 74 38.88 15.81 14.67
N LEU A 75 38.87 15.44 15.95
CA LEU A 75 39.83 16.02 16.93
C LEU A 75 41.29 15.83 16.49
N LEU A 76 41.62 14.58 16.16
CA LEU A 76 42.99 14.23 15.73
C LEU A 76 43.41 14.97 14.46
N GLY A 77 42.51 14.98 13.43
CA GLY A 77 42.78 15.68 12.17
C GLY A 77 42.98 17.19 12.37
N SER A 78 42.14 17.81 13.21
CA SER A 78 42.21 19.23 13.51
C SER A 78 43.44 19.58 14.36
N LEU A 79 43.85 18.75 15.33
CA LEU A 79 45.07 18.94 16.09
C LEU A 79 46.32 18.84 15.23
N LEU A 80 46.36 17.85 14.31
CA LEU A 80 47.47 17.70 13.36
C LEU A 80 47.61 18.93 12.46
N LEU A 81 46.49 19.48 12.00
CA LEU A 81 46.45 20.69 11.19
C LEU A 81 46.94 21.90 11.98
N GLY A 82 46.46 22.07 13.20
CA GLY A 82 46.85 23.18 14.10
C GLY A 82 48.35 23.18 14.47
N ALA A 83 49.00 22.01 14.43
CA ALA A 83 50.44 21.92 14.73
C ALA A 83 51.31 22.69 13.71
N ASN A 84 50.79 22.94 12.50
CA ASN A 84 51.45 23.68 11.44
C ASN A 84 51.06 25.16 11.40
N LEU A 85 50.14 25.59 12.28
CA LEU A 85 49.61 26.95 12.29
C LEU A 85 50.21 27.79 13.45
N PRO A 86 50.23 29.14 13.33
CA PRO A 86 50.60 30.01 14.43
C PRO A 86 49.68 29.82 15.65
N GLY A 87 50.28 29.75 16.83
CA GLY A 87 49.54 29.62 18.09
C GLY A 87 50.22 28.70 19.09
N ASN A 88 49.66 28.57 20.26
CA ASN A 88 50.11 27.65 21.28
C ASN A 88 49.23 26.38 21.32
N ILE A 89 49.69 25.36 22.05
CA ILE A 89 48.99 24.08 22.12
C ILE A 89 47.57 24.23 22.68
N LEU A 90 47.31 25.21 23.54
CA LEU A 90 46.01 25.46 24.14
C LEU A 90 45.05 26.07 23.11
N SER A 91 45.52 27.02 22.27
CA SER A 91 44.69 27.59 21.19
C SER A 91 44.38 26.53 20.15
N ASN A 92 45.32 25.66 19.77
CA ASN A 92 45.10 24.57 18.85
C ASN A 92 44.07 23.56 19.39
N LEU A 93 44.15 23.21 20.66
CA LEU A 93 43.16 22.33 21.31
C LEU A 93 41.77 22.97 21.35
N ALA A 94 41.67 24.26 21.68
CA ALA A 94 40.39 24.99 21.71
C ALA A 94 39.71 25.01 20.32
N ILE A 95 40.49 25.27 19.25
CA ILE A 95 39.97 25.25 17.88
C ILE A 95 39.55 23.83 17.46
N ALA A 96 40.36 22.81 17.80
CA ALA A 96 40.05 21.44 17.48
C ALA A 96 38.75 20.97 18.19
N MET A 97 38.58 21.37 19.46
CA MET A 97 37.31 21.11 20.19
C MET A 97 36.12 21.87 19.59
N ALA A 98 36.31 23.09 19.10
CA ALA A 98 35.29 23.86 18.43
C ALA A 98 34.80 23.15 17.16
N HIS A 99 35.68 22.59 16.34
CA HIS A 99 35.29 21.78 15.16
C HIS A 99 34.55 20.50 15.56
N VAL A 100 34.95 19.84 16.67
CA VAL A 100 34.25 18.66 17.16
C VAL A 100 32.81 19.01 17.60
N PHE A 101 32.67 20.10 18.40
CA PHE A 101 31.32 20.52 18.87
C PHE A 101 30.44 21.00 17.72
N GLU A 102 30.98 21.71 16.73
CA GLU A 102 30.26 22.07 15.49
C GLU A 102 29.73 20.82 14.80
N ALA A 103 30.59 19.84 14.51
CA ALA A 103 30.25 18.63 13.80
C ALA A 103 29.21 17.76 14.58
N LEU A 104 29.37 17.65 15.91
CA LEU A 104 28.43 16.94 16.78
C LEU A 104 27.06 17.63 16.80
N ALA A 105 27.04 18.97 16.93
CA ALA A 105 25.82 19.74 16.90
C ALA A 105 25.12 19.64 15.56
N ALA A 106 25.85 19.79 14.44
CA ALA A 106 25.33 19.61 13.10
C ALA A 106 24.72 18.22 12.91
N ALA A 107 25.46 17.17 13.24
CA ALA A 107 24.97 15.79 13.09
C ALA A 107 23.76 15.51 13.99
N TYR A 108 23.74 16.03 15.22
CA TYR A 108 22.60 15.89 16.13
C TYR A 108 21.37 16.59 15.58
N LEU A 109 21.48 17.84 15.16
CA LEU A 109 20.36 18.62 14.65
C LEU A 109 19.83 18.04 13.32
N VAL A 110 20.71 17.60 12.43
CA VAL A 110 20.33 16.95 11.18
C VAL A 110 19.60 15.62 11.45
N ASN A 111 20.15 14.78 12.32
CA ASN A 111 19.51 13.51 12.66
C ASN A 111 18.14 13.71 13.34
N ARG A 112 17.97 14.80 14.09
CA ARG A 112 16.74 15.06 14.84
C ARG A 112 15.67 15.78 14.01
N TYR A 113 16.06 16.68 13.09
CA TYR A 113 15.13 17.60 12.42
C TYR A 113 15.20 17.57 10.90
N ALA A 114 16.20 16.93 10.31
CA ALA A 114 16.40 16.89 8.85
C ALA A 114 16.62 15.46 8.32
N ASP A 115 16.00 14.47 8.96
CA ASP A 115 15.97 13.07 8.54
C ASP A 115 17.33 12.34 8.42
N GLY A 116 18.40 12.90 9.03
CA GLY A 116 19.72 12.29 9.10
C GLY A 116 20.33 11.98 7.73
N PRO A 117 20.70 10.70 7.45
CA PRO A 117 21.25 10.30 6.16
C PRO A 117 20.31 10.53 4.97
N LYS A 118 19.01 10.73 5.21
CA LYS A 118 17.98 11.00 4.20
C LYS A 118 17.71 12.49 4.03
N ALA A 119 18.59 13.37 4.52
CA ALA A 119 18.43 14.81 4.47
C ALA A 119 18.29 15.40 3.06
N PHE A 120 18.61 14.60 2.03
CA PHE A 120 18.52 15.00 0.62
C PHE A 120 17.39 14.30 -0.15
N ASP A 121 16.56 13.49 0.51
CA ASP A 121 15.46 12.77 -0.16
C ASP A 121 14.30 13.70 -0.52
N THR A 122 14.10 14.81 0.21
CA THR A 122 13.04 15.79 -0.02
C THR A 122 13.58 17.21 0.01
N ALA A 123 12.95 18.12 -0.74
CA ALA A 123 13.33 19.53 -0.73
C ALA A 123 13.25 20.15 0.67
N GLN A 124 12.23 19.77 1.46
CA GLN A 124 12.05 20.25 2.84
C GLN A 124 13.21 19.84 3.74
N ALA A 125 13.69 18.59 3.61
CA ALA A 125 14.82 18.10 4.39
C ALA A 125 16.12 18.80 3.98
N VAL A 126 16.31 19.13 2.69
CA VAL A 126 17.44 19.96 2.23
C VAL A 126 17.46 21.32 2.90
N PHE A 127 16.33 22.05 2.93
CA PHE A 127 16.28 23.36 3.59
C PHE A 127 16.53 23.26 5.09
N ARG A 128 16.02 22.20 5.76
CA ARG A 128 16.32 21.94 7.17
C ARG A 128 17.81 21.62 7.39
N PHE A 129 18.41 20.81 6.49
CA PHE A 129 19.84 20.55 6.54
C PHE A 129 20.64 21.84 6.43
N VAL A 130 20.36 22.68 5.45
CA VAL A 130 21.04 23.98 5.28
C VAL A 130 20.88 24.84 6.52
N PHE A 131 19.67 24.96 7.06
CA PHE A 131 19.44 25.75 8.26
C PHE A 131 20.23 25.23 9.47
N PHE A 132 20.13 23.94 9.78
CA PHE A 132 20.73 23.38 10.99
C PHE A 132 22.21 23.09 10.87
N ALA A 133 22.67 22.56 9.73
CA ALA A 133 24.07 22.18 9.55
C ALA A 133 24.91 23.31 8.97
N CYS A 134 24.38 24.09 7.98
CA CYS A 134 25.21 25.10 7.34
C CYS A 134 25.12 26.47 8.02
N LEU A 135 23.95 26.86 8.55
CA LEU A 135 23.79 28.20 9.14
C LEU A 135 23.96 28.19 10.67
N LEU A 136 23.37 27.22 11.35
CA LEU A 136 23.32 27.22 12.82
C LEU A 136 24.57 26.61 13.47
N SER A 137 25.04 25.45 13.02
CA SER A 137 26.15 24.75 13.67
C SER A 137 27.49 25.49 13.55
N PRO A 138 27.85 26.17 12.43
CA PRO A 138 29.12 26.88 12.34
C PRO A 138 29.26 28.11 13.26
N LEU A 139 28.12 28.58 13.83
CA LEU A 139 28.16 29.63 14.87
C LEU A 139 29.05 29.21 16.05
N ILE A 140 29.08 27.93 16.38
CA ILE A 140 29.84 27.36 17.50
C ILE A 140 31.34 27.56 17.22
N SER A 141 31.80 27.07 16.08
CA SER A 141 33.23 27.14 15.75
C SER A 141 33.69 28.56 15.41
N ALA A 142 32.86 29.36 14.72
CA ALA A 142 33.16 30.75 14.45
C ALA A 142 33.35 31.56 15.76
N THR A 143 32.43 31.36 16.74
CA THR A 143 32.55 32.07 18.02
C THR A 143 33.73 31.59 18.83
N ALA A 144 33.93 30.28 18.97
CA ALA A 144 35.04 29.72 19.74
C ALA A 144 36.39 29.99 19.06
N GLY A 145 36.47 29.85 17.73
CA GLY A 145 37.71 30.11 16.98
C GLY A 145 38.14 31.56 17.03
N THR A 146 37.23 32.49 16.74
CA THR A 146 37.50 33.95 16.79
C THR A 146 37.88 34.37 18.22
N GLY A 147 37.15 33.86 19.24
CA GLY A 147 37.50 34.09 20.65
C GLY A 147 38.90 33.58 20.99
N THR A 148 39.25 32.40 20.50
CA THR A 148 40.62 31.81 20.70
C THR A 148 41.67 32.65 20.06
N PHE A 149 41.51 33.14 18.82
CA PHE A 149 42.47 34.00 18.14
C PHE A 149 42.67 35.30 18.89
N TYR A 150 41.60 35.91 19.40
CA TYR A 150 41.69 37.11 20.21
C TYR A 150 42.48 36.89 21.52
N LEU A 151 42.14 35.83 22.26
CA LEU A 151 42.80 35.51 23.52
C LEU A 151 44.28 35.09 23.34
N ALA A 152 44.62 34.49 22.20
CA ALA A 152 45.98 34.14 21.85
C ALA A 152 46.81 35.34 21.31
N GLY A 153 46.19 36.51 21.13
CA GLY A 153 46.88 37.68 20.59
C GLY A 153 47.13 37.62 19.08
N LEU A 154 46.45 36.70 18.39
CA LEU A 154 46.58 36.50 16.94
C LEU A 154 45.67 37.42 16.11
N ALA A 155 44.63 37.99 16.70
CA ALA A 155 43.70 38.93 16.06
C ALA A 155 43.46 40.16 16.93
N GLY A 156 43.42 41.34 16.27
CA GLY A 156 43.05 42.59 16.91
C GLY A 156 41.54 42.74 17.14
N ARG A 157 41.15 43.61 18.07
CA ARG A 157 39.71 43.84 18.39
C ARG A 157 38.92 44.38 17.19
N ALA A 158 39.57 45.15 16.31
CA ALA A 158 38.94 45.70 15.10
C ALA A 158 38.62 44.63 14.05
N ASP A 159 39.37 43.53 14.04
CA ASP A 159 39.23 42.50 13.01
C ASP A 159 38.23 41.37 13.39
N LEU A 160 37.78 41.35 14.65
CA LEU A 160 36.96 40.25 15.19
C LEU A 160 35.66 40.00 14.41
N GLY A 161 34.98 41.06 13.97
CA GLY A 161 33.73 40.95 13.21
C GLY A 161 33.97 40.30 11.86
N ASN A 162 34.95 40.77 11.13
CA ASN A 162 35.31 40.22 9.82
C ASN A 162 35.79 38.78 9.93
N LEU A 163 36.65 38.49 10.91
CA LEU A 163 37.16 37.14 11.18
C LEU A 163 36.02 36.15 11.51
N TRP A 164 35.06 36.58 12.33
CA TRP A 164 33.91 35.75 12.74
C TRP A 164 33.03 35.42 11.54
N VAL A 165 32.67 36.43 10.72
CA VAL A 165 31.83 36.23 9.54
C VAL A 165 32.49 35.33 8.53
N THR A 166 33.81 35.56 8.27
CA THR A 166 34.59 34.70 7.36
C THR A 166 34.63 33.25 7.85
N TRP A 167 34.90 33.04 9.14
CA TRP A 167 34.96 31.70 9.72
C TRP A 167 33.60 30.99 9.61
N TRP A 168 32.56 31.70 9.95
CA TRP A 168 31.17 31.19 9.84
C TRP A 168 30.82 30.77 8.40
N LEU A 169 31.07 31.64 7.41
CA LEU A 169 30.79 31.35 5.99
C LEU A 169 31.69 30.25 5.43
N ALA A 170 32.98 30.24 5.78
CA ALA A 170 33.90 29.19 5.34
C ALA A 170 33.42 27.79 5.76
N ASN A 171 32.96 27.66 7.00
CA ASN A 171 32.44 26.38 7.48
C ASN A 171 31.03 26.08 6.86
N ALA A 172 30.16 27.08 6.72
CA ALA A 172 28.85 26.94 6.12
C ALA A 172 28.96 26.45 4.65
N SER A 173 29.82 27.08 3.84
CA SER A 173 30.07 26.68 2.46
C SER A 173 30.74 25.33 2.36
N GLY A 174 31.69 25.04 3.25
CA GLY A 174 32.33 23.73 3.35
C GLY A 174 31.38 22.59 3.66
N ILE A 175 30.46 22.82 4.59
CA ILE A 175 29.37 21.85 4.90
C ILE A 175 28.42 21.70 3.72
N LEU A 176 27.96 22.80 3.13
CA LEU A 176 26.99 22.76 2.01
C LEU A 176 27.55 22.03 0.79
N LEU A 177 28.82 22.11 0.53
CA LEU A 177 29.44 21.52 -0.65
C LEU A 177 29.82 20.06 -0.43
N MET A 178 30.51 19.78 0.67
CA MET A 178 31.11 18.45 0.89
C MET A 178 30.15 17.46 1.52
N ALA A 179 29.30 17.91 2.49
CA ALA A 179 28.45 16.97 3.20
C ALA A 179 27.37 16.34 2.33
N PRO A 180 26.63 17.07 1.44
CA PRO A 180 25.67 16.44 0.55
C PRO A 180 26.28 15.37 -0.34
N PHE A 181 27.42 15.69 -0.98
CA PHE A 181 28.13 14.76 -1.84
C PHE A 181 28.51 13.47 -1.11
N LEU A 182 29.06 13.59 0.09
CA LEU A 182 29.51 12.45 0.89
C LEU A 182 28.34 11.65 1.49
N ILE A 183 27.23 12.30 1.86
CA ILE A 183 26.06 11.64 2.44
C ILE A 183 25.30 10.86 1.38
N ILE A 184 25.19 11.40 0.17
CA ILE A 184 24.46 10.77 -0.94
C ILE A 184 25.26 9.61 -1.55
N LEU A 185 26.60 9.70 -1.58
CA LEU A 185 27.49 8.75 -2.25
C LEU A 185 27.28 7.28 -1.86
N PRO A 186 27.13 6.88 -0.57
CA PRO A 186 26.93 5.50 -0.18
C PRO A 186 25.54 4.93 -0.57
N GLY A 187 24.55 5.82 -0.69
CA GLY A 187 23.18 5.45 -1.05
C GLY A 187 22.96 5.31 -2.56
N ARG A 188 23.96 5.54 -3.38
CA ARG A 188 23.87 5.40 -4.84
C ARG A 188 23.50 3.97 -5.20
N GLN A 189 22.20 3.72 -5.39
CA GLN A 189 21.77 2.54 -6.10
C GLN A 189 22.38 2.58 -7.50
N HIS A 190 22.82 1.44 -8.01
CA HIS A 190 23.56 1.26 -9.25
C HIS A 190 22.78 1.70 -10.50
N HIS A 191 22.40 2.96 -10.57
CA HIS A 191 21.96 3.54 -11.83
C HIS A 191 23.21 3.73 -12.69
N ARG A 192 23.49 2.75 -13.54
CA ARG A 192 24.54 2.89 -14.56
C ARG A 192 24.00 3.88 -15.58
N LEU A 193 24.65 5.03 -15.66
CA LEU A 193 24.39 6.00 -16.73
C LEU A 193 24.57 5.27 -18.08
N ASP A 194 23.64 5.44 -18.98
CA ASP A 194 23.80 4.96 -20.34
C ASP A 194 24.78 5.86 -21.13
N GLY A 195 25.17 5.42 -22.34
CA GLY A 195 26.13 6.18 -23.16
C GLY A 195 25.66 7.59 -23.49
N ARG A 196 24.35 7.82 -23.63
CA ARG A 196 23.76 9.13 -23.91
C ARG A 196 23.79 10.02 -22.68
N GLU A 197 23.47 9.46 -21.52
CA GLU A 197 23.55 10.16 -20.24
C GLU A 197 24.98 10.59 -19.88
N ILE A 198 25.95 9.71 -20.16
CA ILE A 198 27.38 10.05 -19.99
C ILE A 198 27.77 11.22 -20.90
N LEU A 199 27.40 11.17 -22.19
CA LEU A 199 27.68 12.24 -23.14
C LEU A 199 27.04 13.57 -22.70
N GLU A 200 25.78 13.53 -22.27
CA GLU A 200 25.04 14.69 -21.76
C GLU A 200 25.72 15.30 -20.51
N LEU A 201 26.13 14.45 -19.56
CA LEU A 201 26.86 14.89 -18.37
C LEU A 201 28.21 15.53 -18.73
N VAL A 202 28.94 14.93 -19.68
CA VAL A 202 30.21 15.49 -20.15
C VAL A 202 29.97 16.85 -20.82
N CYS A 203 28.94 17.00 -21.63
CA CYS A 203 28.57 18.29 -22.23
C CYS A 203 28.23 19.34 -21.17
N LEU A 204 27.48 18.93 -20.11
CA LEU A 204 27.18 19.84 -19.00
C LEU A 204 28.40 20.25 -18.20
N ILE A 205 29.31 19.32 -17.89
CA ILE A 205 30.60 19.59 -17.23
C ILE A 205 31.39 20.58 -18.10
N PHE A 206 31.51 20.32 -19.40
CA PHE A 206 32.25 21.18 -20.32
C PHE A 206 31.64 22.58 -20.38
N THR A 207 30.32 22.70 -20.54
CA THR A 207 29.62 23.99 -20.63
C THR A 207 29.75 24.76 -19.29
N LEU A 208 29.55 24.08 -18.15
CA LEU A 208 29.71 24.69 -16.82
C LEU A 208 31.13 25.18 -16.60
N THR A 209 32.13 24.35 -16.97
CA THR A 209 33.55 24.74 -16.89
C THR A 209 33.87 25.92 -17.79
N ALA A 210 33.37 25.93 -19.02
CA ALA A 210 33.54 27.07 -19.93
C ALA A 210 32.95 28.36 -19.33
N ILE A 211 31.69 28.29 -18.85
CA ILE A 211 31.05 29.45 -18.18
C ILE A 211 31.92 29.89 -16.95
N ALA A 212 32.36 28.95 -16.11
CA ALA A 212 33.12 29.27 -14.93
C ALA A 212 34.49 29.91 -15.27
N VAL A 213 35.21 29.42 -16.28
CA VAL A 213 36.47 29.99 -16.75
C VAL A 213 36.28 31.39 -17.32
N PHE A 214 35.20 31.65 -18.06
CA PHE A 214 34.92 33.00 -18.57
C PHE A 214 34.40 33.94 -17.48
N ALA A 215 33.61 33.45 -16.52
CA ALA A 215 33.07 34.28 -15.45
C ALA A 215 34.07 34.57 -14.31
N PHE A 216 34.95 33.63 -14.00
CA PHE A 216 35.82 33.67 -12.83
C PHE A 216 37.30 33.53 -13.17
N GLY A 217 37.70 33.15 -14.40
CA GLY A 217 39.09 32.94 -14.76
C GLY A 217 39.77 34.19 -15.35
N PRO A 218 41.08 34.08 -15.72
CA PRO A 218 41.86 35.18 -16.28
C PRO A 218 41.25 35.83 -17.53
N LEU A 219 40.45 35.06 -18.30
CA LEU A 219 39.77 35.53 -19.50
C LEU A 219 38.64 36.55 -19.19
N SER A 220 38.21 36.62 -17.92
CA SER A 220 37.17 37.57 -17.49
C SER A 220 37.62 39.03 -17.71
N HIS A 221 38.89 39.34 -17.53
CA HIS A 221 39.42 40.69 -17.72
C HIS A 221 39.63 41.08 -19.19
N THR A 222 39.99 40.09 -20.02
CA THR A 222 40.37 40.39 -21.43
C THR A 222 39.20 40.32 -22.40
N MET A 223 38.31 39.37 -22.21
CA MET A 223 37.17 39.13 -23.13
C MET A 223 35.83 39.62 -22.59
N ASN A 224 35.69 39.80 -21.29
CA ASN A 224 34.44 40.19 -20.66
C ASN A 224 34.38 41.67 -20.30
N LYS A 225 34.99 42.56 -21.10
CA LYS A 225 34.97 44.01 -20.88
C LYS A 225 33.55 44.58 -20.71
N ASN A 226 32.56 43.94 -21.30
CA ASN A 226 31.15 44.30 -21.21
C ASN A 226 30.36 43.43 -20.23
N GLN A 227 30.99 42.64 -19.38
CA GLN A 227 30.37 41.73 -18.42
C GLN A 227 29.34 40.81 -19.07
N PHE A 228 29.59 40.32 -20.28
CA PHE A 228 28.64 39.51 -21.06
C PHE A 228 28.41 38.15 -20.44
N VAL A 229 29.44 37.49 -19.90
CA VAL A 229 29.34 36.24 -19.17
C VAL A 229 29.36 36.54 -17.69
N GLN A 230 28.31 36.16 -17.01
CA GLN A 230 28.10 36.45 -15.60
C GLN A 230 27.88 35.14 -14.80
N ALA A 231 28.14 35.19 -13.51
CA ALA A 231 28.08 34.03 -12.61
C ALA A 231 26.72 33.28 -12.68
N TRP A 232 25.65 34.03 -12.82
CA TRP A 232 24.28 33.41 -12.90
C TRP A 232 24.01 32.60 -14.15
N MET A 233 24.83 32.67 -15.22
CA MET A 233 24.72 31.79 -16.39
C MET A 233 24.95 30.32 -16.04
N ALA A 234 25.55 30.02 -14.89
CA ALA A 234 25.67 28.68 -14.36
C ALA A 234 24.33 28.10 -13.86
N ILE A 235 23.36 28.98 -13.48
CA ILE A 235 22.10 28.55 -12.90
C ILE A 235 21.27 27.67 -13.85
N PRO A 236 21.05 28.04 -15.12
CA PRO A 236 20.30 27.18 -16.07
C PRO A 236 20.93 25.80 -16.24
N ILE A 237 22.27 25.70 -16.21
CA ILE A 237 23.01 24.45 -16.34
C ILE A 237 22.77 23.56 -15.11
N LEU A 238 22.85 24.13 -13.91
CA LEU A 238 22.59 23.39 -12.67
C LEU A 238 21.11 22.99 -12.52
N ILE A 239 20.17 23.83 -12.98
CA ILE A 239 18.76 23.49 -13.05
C ILE A 239 18.54 22.31 -14.02
N TRP A 240 19.12 22.37 -15.23
CA TRP A 240 19.07 21.25 -16.17
C TRP A 240 19.61 19.96 -15.53
N ALA A 241 20.78 20.05 -14.89
CA ALA A 241 21.36 18.91 -14.20
C ALA A 241 20.42 18.36 -13.12
N ALA A 242 19.78 19.21 -12.33
CA ALA A 242 18.84 18.83 -11.28
C ALA A 242 17.59 18.10 -11.81
N PHE A 243 17.12 18.48 -13.01
CA PHE A 243 15.99 17.79 -13.67
C PHE A 243 16.40 16.47 -14.35
N ARG A 244 17.64 16.37 -14.81
CA ARG A 244 18.09 15.24 -15.65
C ARG A 244 18.81 14.14 -14.90
N PHE A 245 19.68 14.51 -13.96
CA PHE A 245 20.58 13.62 -13.22
C PHE A 245 20.14 13.39 -11.78
N CYS A 246 20.87 12.51 -11.08
CA CYS A 246 20.67 12.30 -9.66
C CYS A 246 21.32 13.41 -8.84
N GLN A 247 20.98 13.48 -7.57
CA GLN A 247 21.48 14.49 -6.64
C GLN A 247 23.03 14.46 -6.49
N LEU A 248 23.66 13.30 -6.68
CA LEU A 248 25.11 13.14 -6.57
C LEU A 248 25.84 13.90 -7.68
N GLU A 249 25.38 13.78 -8.92
CA GLU A 249 25.96 14.49 -10.08
C GLU A 249 25.76 16.00 -9.92
N VAL A 250 24.60 16.42 -9.43
CA VAL A 250 24.32 17.84 -9.12
C VAL A 250 25.27 18.37 -8.05
N ALA A 251 25.45 17.63 -6.95
CA ALA A 251 26.42 18.01 -5.90
C ALA A 251 27.83 18.08 -6.44
N GLY A 252 28.25 17.16 -7.32
CA GLY A 252 29.55 17.20 -8.00
C GLY A 252 29.74 18.44 -8.88
N LEU A 253 28.69 18.83 -9.64
CA LEU A 253 28.71 20.03 -10.48
C LEU A 253 28.81 21.31 -9.64
N ILE A 254 28.12 21.36 -8.49
CA ILE A 254 28.22 22.50 -7.55
C ILE A 254 29.62 22.61 -7.00
N ILE A 255 30.28 21.49 -6.59
CA ILE A 255 31.66 21.47 -6.14
C ILE A 255 32.62 21.97 -7.24
N LEU A 256 32.42 21.51 -8.48
CA LEU A 256 33.21 21.97 -9.64
C LEU A 256 33.10 23.48 -9.86
N LEU A 257 31.88 23.99 -9.91
CA LEU A 257 31.60 25.41 -10.09
C LEU A 257 32.27 26.24 -9.00
N PHE A 258 32.04 25.83 -7.74
CA PHE A 258 32.64 26.54 -6.60
C PHE A 258 34.17 26.51 -6.61
N GLY A 259 34.79 25.35 -6.86
CA GLY A 259 36.24 25.23 -6.92
C GLY A 259 36.86 26.17 -7.95
N LEU A 260 36.25 26.27 -9.13
CA LEU A 260 36.72 27.20 -10.18
C LEU A 260 36.49 28.67 -9.79
N ALA A 261 35.32 28.97 -9.18
CA ALA A 261 34.99 30.32 -8.77
C ALA A 261 35.87 30.84 -7.62
N VAL A 262 36.11 30.00 -6.60
CA VAL A 262 37.04 30.35 -5.49
C VAL A 262 38.46 30.60 -6.02
N THR A 263 38.98 29.69 -6.83
CA THR A 263 40.34 29.81 -7.37
C THR A 263 40.50 31.08 -8.20
N GLY A 264 39.54 31.41 -9.04
CA GLY A 264 39.56 32.63 -9.83
C GLY A 264 39.47 33.90 -8.99
N THR A 265 38.48 33.93 -8.05
CA THR A 265 38.32 35.10 -7.15
C THR A 265 39.53 35.32 -6.25
N ALA A 266 40.16 34.26 -5.75
CA ALA A 266 41.38 34.31 -4.97
C ALA A 266 42.55 34.90 -5.74
N GLN A 267 42.62 34.64 -7.02
CA GLN A 267 43.62 35.22 -7.93
C GLN A 267 43.30 36.63 -8.40
N GLY A 268 42.18 37.20 -7.92
CA GLY A 268 41.73 38.53 -8.29
C GLY A 268 41.01 38.60 -9.64
N PHE A 269 40.57 37.45 -10.15
CA PHE A 269 39.81 37.36 -11.41
C PHE A 269 38.30 37.18 -11.17
N GLY A 270 37.55 37.61 -12.12
CA GLY A 270 36.12 37.25 -12.25
C GLY A 270 35.17 38.24 -11.64
N TYR A 271 33.89 37.80 -11.65
CA TYR A 271 32.73 38.66 -11.35
C TYR A 271 32.71 39.17 -9.91
N PHE A 272 33.21 38.37 -8.95
CA PHE A 272 33.22 38.76 -7.54
C PHE A 272 34.53 39.42 -7.10
N ALA A 273 35.58 39.40 -7.93
CA ALA A 273 36.86 40.05 -7.60
C ALA A 273 36.72 41.56 -7.49
N GLY A 274 37.00 42.09 -6.33
CA GLY A 274 36.94 43.51 -6.02
C GLY A 274 38.18 43.97 -5.25
N PRO A 275 38.30 45.28 -4.93
CA PRO A 275 39.43 45.85 -4.20
C PRO A 275 39.54 45.30 -2.76
N ASP A 276 38.40 44.91 -2.18
CA ASP A 276 38.35 44.26 -0.88
C ASP A 276 38.12 42.75 -1.07
N PHE A 277 39.18 42.02 -0.79
CA PHE A 277 39.20 40.55 -0.91
C PHE A 277 38.16 39.87 -0.02
N HIS A 278 37.97 40.40 1.18
CA HIS A 278 36.99 39.84 2.13
C HIS A 278 35.56 39.98 1.59
N VAL A 279 35.20 41.14 1.07
CA VAL A 279 33.85 41.36 0.45
C VAL A 279 33.68 40.48 -0.79
N SER A 280 34.74 40.27 -1.57
CA SER A 280 34.76 39.40 -2.74
C SER A 280 34.36 37.95 -2.38
N LEU A 281 34.93 37.40 -1.32
CA LEU A 281 34.64 36.06 -0.82
C LEU A 281 33.26 35.96 -0.23
N LEU A 282 32.81 36.95 0.56
CA LEU A 282 31.47 36.97 1.09
C LEU A 282 30.40 36.89 -0.01
N ASN A 283 30.58 37.66 -1.10
CA ASN A 283 29.70 37.64 -2.24
C ASN A 283 29.71 36.29 -2.97
N LEU A 284 30.87 35.68 -3.10
CA LEU A 284 31.02 34.36 -3.70
C LEU A 284 30.31 33.27 -2.85
N ASP A 285 30.55 33.24 -1.53
CA ASP A 285 29.93 32.30 -0.61
C ASP A 285 28.41 32.45 -0.58
N ALA A 286 27.90 33.69 -0.57
CA ALA A 286 26.49 33.97 -0.67
C ALA A 286 25.87 33.44 -1.97
N PHE A 287 26.55 33.69 -3.11
CA PHE A 287 26.12 33.18 -4.41
C PHE A 287 26.05 31.64 -4.42
N VAL A 288 27.10 30.99 -4.00
CA VAL A 288 27.17 29.50 -3.97
C VAL A 288 26.19 28.93 -2.94
N GLY A 289 26.05 29.59 -1.80
CA GLY A 289 25.08 29.22 -0.78
C GLY A 289 23.66 29.17 -1.33
N VAL A 290 23.26 30.22 -2.04
CA VAL A 290 21.91 30.29 -2.67
C VAL A 290 21.78 29.29 -3.82
N VAL A 291 22.71 29.32 -4.78
CA VAL A 291 22.66 28.47 -5.99
C VAL A 291 22.79 27.00 -5.63
N GLY A 292 23.70 26.65 -4.73
CA GLY A 292 23.88 25.28 -4.26
C GLY A 292 22.65 24.73 -3.54
N THR A 293 22.09 25.51 -2.60
CA THR A 293 20.87 25.13 -1.88
C THR A 293 19.70 24.90 -2.82
N MET A 294 19.47 25.85 -3.75
CA MET A 294 18.38 25.75 -4.71
C MET A 294 18.55 24.56 -5.65
N SER A 295 19.77 24.33 -6.16
CA SER A 295 20.04 23.21 -7.06
C SER A 295 19.83 21.86 -6.36
N LEU A 296 20.29 21.72 -5.13
CA LEU A 296 20.07 20.50 -4.32
C LEU A 296 18.59 20.32 -3.98
N ALA A 297 17.87 21.38 -3.63
CA ALA A 297 16.44 21.33 -3.32
C ALA A 297 15.61 20.93 -4.55
N ILE A 298 15.94 21.47 -5.73
CA ILE A 298 15.29 21.10 -7.00
C ILE A 298 15.58 19.62 -7.33
N ALA A 299 16.83 19.20 -7.20
CA ALA A 299 17.21 17.81 -7.44
C ALA A 299 16.49 16.84 -6.49
N ALA A 300 16.34 17.22 -5.21
CA ALA A 300 15.57 16.47 -4.23
C ALA A 300 14.08 16.39 -4.60
N MET A 301 13.48 17.51 -4.98
CA MET A 301 12.09 17.57 -5.43
C MET A 301 11.83 16.70 -6.66
N VAL A 302 12.72 16.74 -7.63
CA VAL A 302 12.62 15.90 -8.85
C VAL A 302 12.77 14.42 -8.51
N ALA A 303 13.70 14.07 -7.62
CA ALA A 303 13.89 12.68 -7.17
C ALA A 303 12.64 12.18 -6.41
N GLU A 304 12.11 12.98 -5.49
CA GLU A 304 10.88 12.68 -4.74
C GLU A 304 9.70 12.45 -5.69
N ARG A 305 9.50 13.35 -6.67
CA ARG A 305 8.43 13.20 -7.67
C ARG A 305 8.60 11.95 -8.53
N ARG A 306 9.82 11.65 -8.98
CA ARG A 306 10.11 10.42 -9.74
C ARG A 306 9.82 9.17 -8.90
N GLY A 307 10.24 9.15 -7.65
CA GLY A 307 9.96 8.05 -6.72
C GLY A 307 8.47 7.84 -6.46
N ALA A 308 7.72 8.93 -6.28
CA ALA A 308 6.26 8.88 -6.13
C ALA A 308 5.58 8.35 -7.39
N MET A 309 6.00 8.80 -8.58
CA MET A 309 5.45 8.34 -9.86
C MET A 309 5.71 6.86 -10.10
N THR A 310 6.92 6.37 -9.79
CA THR A 310 7.24 4.95 -9.91
C THR A 310 6.37 4.08 -8.99
N LYS A 311 6.13 4.54 -7.75
CA LYS A 311 5.22 3.85 -6.82
C LYS A 311 3.79 3.82 -7.33
N LEU A 312 3.29 4.94 -7.87
CA LEU A 312 1.94 5.04 -8.43
C LEU A 312 1.76 4.08 -9.63
N LEU A 313 2.73 4.04 -10.54
CA LEU A 313 2.72 3.10 -11.68
C LEU A 313 2.73 1.64 -11.21
N GLY A 314 3.51 1.32 -10.17
CA GLY A 314 3.52 -0.01 -9.56
C GLY A 314 2.17 -0.39 -8.94
N ILE A 315 1.52 0.53 -8.21
CA ILE A 315 0.18 0.31 -7.65
C ILE A 315 -0.85 0.15 -8.78
N GLN A 316 -0.77 0.98 -9.81
CA GLN A 316 -1.67 0.91 -10.97
C GLN A 316 -1.59 -0.45 -11.67
N SER A 317 -0.37 -0.98 -11.90
CA SER A 317 -0.19 -2.30 -12.52
C SER A 317 -0.78 -3.43 -11.66
N LEU A 318 -0.59 -3.38 -10.33
CA LEU A 318 -1.18 -4.35 -9.40
C LEU A 318 -2.71 -4.29 -9.39
N LEU A 319 -3.27 -3.07 -9.44
CA LEU A 319 -4.72 -2.89 -9.52
C LEU A 319 -5.29 -3.42 -10.84
N GLN A 320 -4.63 -3.17 -11.96
CA GLN A 320 -5.04 -3.71 -13.26
C GLN A 320 -5.03 -5.24 -13.27
N GLU A 321 -4.02 -5.86 -12.70
CA GLU A 321 -3.94 -7.32 -12.58
C GLU A 321 -5.04 -7.88 -11.69
N ALA A 322 -5.32 -7.23 -10.55
CA ALA A 322 -6.39 -7.63 -9.63
C ALA A 322 -7.79 -7.48 -10.27
N VAL A 323 -8.04 -6.42 -11.03
CA VAL A 323 -9.29 -6.21 -11.78
C VAL A 323 -9.45 -7.29 -12.85
N ALA A 324 -8.41 -7.54 -13.66
CA ALA A 324 -8.45 -8.59 -14.68
C ALA A 324 -8.65 -10.01 -14.09
N GLY A 325 -8.13 -10.26 -12.89
CA GLY A 325 -8.41 -11.48 -12.14
C GLY A 325 -9.89 -11.59 -11.75
N LYS A 326 -10.44 -10.52 -11.16
CA LYS A 326 -11.85 -10.46 -10.76
C LYS A 326 -12.83 -10.58 -11.93
N GLU A 327 -12.50 -9.97 -13.08
CA GLU A 327 -13.32 -10.11 -14.30
C GLU A 327 -13.37 -11.56 -14.78
N ARG A 328 -12.24 -12.27 -14.76
CA ARG A 328 -12.20 -13.70 -15.13
C ARG A 328 -13.03 -14.56 -14.17
N ASP A 329 -12.89 -14.34 -12.86
CA ASP A 329 -13.67 -15.05 -11.84
C ASP A 329 -15.16 -14.78 -12.01
N LEU A 330 -15.55 -13.53 -12.26
CA LEU A 330 -16.93 -13.14 -12.48
C LEU A 330 -17.50 -13.79 -13.75
N THR A 331 -16.75 -13.78 -14.84
CA THR A 331 -17.16 -14.42 -16.10
C THR A 331 -17.39 -15.93 -15.88
N ALA A 332 -16.45 -16.61 -15.23
CA ALA A 332 -16.59 -18.03 -14.91
C ALA A 332 -17.82 -18.31 -14.02
N THR A 333 -18.07 -17.43 -13.03
CA THR A 333 -19.24 -17.56 -12.14
C THR A 333 -20.56 -17.35 -12.91
N VAL A 334 -20.60 -16.38 -13.82
CA VAL A 334 -21.78 -16.12 -14.66
C VAL A 334 -22.04 -17.30 -15.62
N GLU A 335 -21.00 -17.86 -16.22
CA GLU A 335 -21.13 -19.06 -17.08
C GLU A 335 -21.66 -20.25 -16.30
N ALA A 336 -21.12 -20.54 -15.12
CA ALA A 336 -21.57 -21.64 -14.26
C ALA A 336 -23.04 -21.46 -13.82
N LEU A 337 -23.40 -20.22 -13.44
CA LEU A 337 -24.80 -19.91 -13.06
C LEU A 337 -25.76 -20.05 -14.25
N HIS A 338 -25.32 -19.66 -15.45
CA HIS A 338 -26.13 -19.82 -16.67
C HIS A 338 -26.41 -21.30 -16.95
N GLU A 339 -25.39 -22.16 -16.83
CA GLU A 339 -25.53 -23.61 -17.03
C GLU A 339 -26.51 -24.22 -16.01
N GLU A 340 -26.38 -23.84 -14.72
CA GLU A 340 -27.31 -24.29 -13.66
C GLU A 340 -28.76 -23.85 -13.91
N VAL A 341 -28.96 -22.62 -14.38
CA VAL A 341 -30.30 -22.10 -14.72
C VAL A 341 -30.91 -22.89 -15.90
N VAL A 342 -30.12 -23.19 -16.92
CA VAL A 342 -30.58 -23.96 -18.08
C VAL A 342 -30.98 -25.38 -17.64
N GLU A 343 -30.14 -26.07 -16.85
CA GLU A 343 -30.44 -27.40 -16.34
C GLU A 343 -31.73 -27.40 -15.48
N HIS A 344 -31.87 -26.40 -14.61
CA HIS A 344 -33.09 -26.28 -13.77
C HIS A 344 -34.35 -26.04 -14.59
N LEU A 345 -34.25 -25.23 -15.66
CA LEU A 345 -35.38 -25.00 -16.59
C LEU A 345 -35.78 -26.28 -17.34
N GLU A 346 -34.81 -27.06 -17.80
CA GLU A 346 -35.05 -28.34 -18.48
C GLU A 346 -35.71 -29.36 -17.52
N SER A 347 -35.16 -29.48 -16.31
CA SER A 347 -35.73 -30.33 -15.26
C SER A 347 -37.19 -29.95 -14.93
N THR A 348 -37.43 -28.64 -14.80
CA THR A 348 -38.81 -28.14 -14.53
C THR A 348 -39.74 -28.43 -15.69
N LYS A 349 -39.31 -28.30 -16.94
CA LYS A 349 -40.13 -28.66 -18.13
C LYS A 349 -40.40 -30.15 -18.17
N ALA A 350 -39.41 -30.99 -17.89
CA ALA A 350 -39.58 -32.44 -17.87
C ALA A 350 -40.59 -32.88 -16.79
N LEU A 351 -40.49 -32.26 -15.60
CA LEU A 351 -41.43 -32.52 -14.49
C LEU A 351 -42.87 -32.13 -14.88
N ARG A 352 -43.05 -30.94 -15.47
CA ARG A 352 -44.38 -30.49 -15.94
C ARG A 352 -44.98 -31.44 -16.99
N ALA A 353 -44.14 -31.86 -17.96
CA ALA A 353 -44.57 -32.80 -18.98
C ALA A 353 -44.94 -34.17 -18.40
N SER A 354 -44.22 -34.63 -17.37
CA SER A 354 -44.54 -35.87 -16.66
C SER A 354 -45.84 -35.79 -15.89
N LEU A 355 -46.09 -34.69 -15.18
CA LEU A 355 -47.35 -34.43 -14.46
C LEU A 355 -48.54 -34.39 -15.41
N GLU A 356 -48.40 -33.74 -16.56
CA GLU A 356 -49.47 -33.67 -17.55
C GLU A 356 -49.78 -35.06 -18.15
N ARG A 357 -48.76 -35.87 -18.42
CA ARG A 357 -48.96 -37.27 -18.88
C ARG A 357 -49.70 -38.08 -17.85
N LEU A 358 -49.35 -37.98 -16.57
CA LEU A 358 -50.05 -38.66 -15.48
C LEU A 358 -51.51 -38.23 -15.42
N ARG A 359 -51.80 -36.92 -15.52
CA ARG A 359 -53.14 -36.38 -15.53
C ARG A 359 -53.99 -36.94 -16.67
N VAL A 360 -53.44 -36.93 -17.90
CA VAL A 360 -54.12 -37.51 -19.07
C VAL A 360 -54.36 -39.01 -18.92
N GLN A 361 -53.45 -39.73 -18.26
CA GLN A 361 -53.65 -41.17 -17.98
C GLN A 361 -54.75 -41.41 -16.96
N MET A 362 -54.79 -40.62 -15.88
CA MET A 362 -55.86 -40.69 -14.87
C MET A 362 -57.22 -40.39 -15.46
N ASP A 363 -57.35 -39.41 -16.34
CA ASP A 363 -58.60 -39.06 -17.00
C ASP A 363 -59.12 -40.13 -18.00
N LYS A 364 -58.26 -41.04 -18.47
CA LYS A 364 -58.61 -42.13 -19.39
C LYS A 364 -59.12 -43.39 -18.66
N THR A 365 -58.99 -43.45 -17.37
CA THR A 365 -59.48 -44.59 -16.58
C THR A 365 -60.92 -44.42 -16.26
N ALA A 366 -61.63 -45.53 -16.06
CA ALA A 366 -63.00 -45.50 -15.58
C ALA A 366 -63.12 -45.30 -14.05
N GLU A 367 -61.97 -45.17 -13.40
CA GLU A 367 -61.85 -44.95 -11.97
C GLU A 367 -61.76 -43.47 -11.67
N ILE A 368 -62.34 -42.98 -10.62
CA ILE A 368 -62.25 -41.59 -10.15
C ILE A 368 -60.99 -41.49 -9.27
N PHE A 369 -60.02 -40.72 -9.73
CA PHE A 369 -58.91 -40.29 -8.87
C PHE A 369 -59.28 -38.97 -8.21
N TRP A 370 -59.15 -38.89 -6.91
CA TRP A 370 -59.44 -37.67 -6.16
C TRP A 370 -58.32 -37.34 -5.17
N VAL A 371 -58.16 -36.05 -4.92
CA VAL A 371 -57.24 -35.51 -3.92
C VAL A 371 -57.92 -34.41 -3.16
N PHE A 372 -57.95 -34.54 -1.85
CA PHE A 372 -58.53 -33.57 -0.93
C PHE A 372 -57.43 -32.94 -0.09
N ASP A 373 -57.34 -31.62 -0.06
CA ASP A 373 -56.42 -30.87 0.75
C ASP A 373 -57.03 -30.58 2.13
N ALA A 374 -56.45 -31.17 3.16
CA ALA A 374 -56.93 -31.03 4.52
C ALA A 374 -56.71 -29.63 5.10
N ASN A 375 -55.74 -28.86 4.59
CA ASN A 375 -55.44 -27.51 5.09
C ASN A 375 -56.45 -26.50 4.55
N THR A 376 -56.80 -26.61 3.25
CA THR A 376 -57.75 -25.69 2.59
C THR A 376 -59.16 -26.20 2.67
N LYS A 377 -59.37 -27.46 3.08
CA LYS A 377 -60.67 -28.19 3.08
C LYS A 377 -61.32 -28.17 1.71
N ARG A 378 -60.55 -28.36 0.65
CA ARG A 378 -61.01 -28.36 -0.73
C ARG A 378 -60.53 -29.57 -1.49
N VAL A 379 -61.29 -29.96 -2.47
CA VAL A 379 -60.83 -30.94 -3.45
C VAL A 379 -59.81 -30.27 -4.36
N SER A 380 -58.55 -30.75 -4.33
CA SER A 380 -57.48 -30.24 -5.16
C SER A 380 -57.48 -30.84 -6.56
N TYR A 381 -57.99 -32.04 -6.69
CA TYR A 381 -58.07 -32.74 -7.97
C TYR A 381 -59.16 -33.79 -7.93
N VAL A 382 -59.93 -33.90 -9.00
CA VAL A 382 -60.81 -35.05 -9.30
C VAL A 382 -60.66 -35.35 -10.80
N SER A 383 -60.54 -36.63 -11.18
CA SER A 383 -60.52 -37.04 -12.58
C SER A 383 -61.90 -36.89 -13.25
N SER A 384 -61.90 -36.77 -14.58
CA SER A 384 -63.15 -36.63 -15.39
C SER A 384 -64.16 -37.81 -15.24
N ALA A 385 -63.66 -38.98 -14.76
CA ALA A 385 -64.49 -40.12 -14.44
C ALA A 385 -65.57 -39.81 -13.37
N TYR A 386 -65.42 -38.76 -12.55
CA TYR A 386 -66.39 -38.29 -11.59
C TYR A 386 -67.75 -37.92 -12.30
N GLU A 387 -67.63 -37.18 -13.40
CA GLU A 387 -68.80 -36.75 -14.14
C GLU A 387 -69.63 -37.95 -14.72
N ILE A 388 -68.85 -38.96 -15.12
CA ILE A 388 -69.44 -40.17 -15.67
C ILE A 388 -70.10 -41.02 -14.58
N LEU A 389 -69.45 -41.17 -13.43
CA LEU A 389 -69.93 -42.04 -12.36
C LEU A 389 -70.92 -41.39 -11.45
N TRP A 390 -70.80 -40.12 -11.07
CA TRP A 390 -71.68 -39.36 -10.21
C TRP A 390 -72.84 -38.72 -10.99
N GLY A 391 -72.67 -38.50 -12.31
CA GLY A 391 -73.59 -37.76 -13.14
C GLY A 391 -73.74 -36.29 -12.80
N ARG A 392 -72.67 -35.72 -12.15
CA ARG A 392 -72.58 -34.32 -11.74
C ARG A 392 -71.24 -33.74 -12.27
N SER A 393 -71.21 -32.43 -12.52
CA SER A 393 -69.96 -31.81 -13.02
C SER A 393 -68.83 -31.74 -11.94
N SER A 394 -67.64 -31.84 -12.37
CA SER A 394 -66.45 -31.67 -11.48
C SER A 394 -66.43 -30.29 -10.86
N GLU A 395 -66.89 -29.23 -11.56
CA GLU A 395 -66.98 -27.86 -11.05
C GLU A 395 -67.89 -27.78 -9.81
N SER A 396 -68.96 -28.58 -9.74
CA SER A 396 -69.85 -28.61 -8.56
C SER A 396 -69.08 -29.08 -7.31
N LEU A 397 -68.20 -30.06 -7.46
CA LEU A 397 -67.33 -30.59 -6.37
C LEU A 397 -66.26 -29.63 -5.96
N TYR A 398 -65.64 -28.88 -6.90
CA TYR A 398 -64.65 -27.82 -6.58
C TYR A 398 -65.35 -26.63 -5.89
N ALA A 399 -66.59 -26.30 -6.23
CA ALA A 399 -67.34 -25.21 -5.61
C ALA A 399 -67.81 -25.56 -4.19
N ASP A 400 -68.36 -26.78 -4.02
CA ASP A 400 -68.78 -27.34 -2.74
C ASP A 400 -68.16 -28.72 -2.54
N PRO A 401 -67.11 -28.83 -1.72
CA PRO A 401 -66.39 -30.08 -1.47
C PRO A 401 -67.29 -31.22 -0.90
N ASP A 402 -68.35 -30.88 -0.22
CA ASP A 402 -69.29 -31.85 0.42
C ASP A 402 -70.36 -32.31 -0.53
N SER A 403 -70.52 -31.71 -1.70
CA SER A 403 -71.57 -31.97 -2.67
C SER A 403 -71.59 -33.43 -3.20
N TRP A 404 -70.50 -34.19 -3.08
CA TRP A 404 -70.49 -35.61 -3.43
C TRP A 404 -71.33 -36.48 -2.50
N LEU A 405 -71.48 -36.06 -1.23
CA LEU A 405 -72.31 -36.77 -0.23
C LEU A 405 -73.76 -36.69 -0.57
N ASP A 406 -74.24 -35.63 -1.24
CA ASP A 406 -75.63 -35.50 -1.66
C ASP A 406 -76.14 -36.61 -2.60
N ALA A 407 -75.16 -37.23 -3.28
CA ALA A 407 -75.47 -38.36 -4.16
C ALA A 407 -75.40 -39.71 -3.41
N VAL A 408 -74.90 -39.76 -2.20
CA VAL A 408 -74.84 -41.00 -1.42
C VAL A 408 -76.20 -41.39 -0.93
N HIS A 409 -76.54 -42.69 -0.98
CA HIS A 409 -77.81 -43.19 -0.47
C HIS A 409 -77.96 -42.87 1.02
N PRO A 410 -79.15 -42.39 1.50
CA PRO A 410 -79.32 -41.93 2.89
C PRO A 410 -78.88 -42.94 3.96
N GLU A 411 -79.08 -44.25 3.73
CA GLU A 411 -78.69 -45.30 4.67
C GLU A 411 -77.14 -45.44 4.76
N ASP A 412 -76.40 -45.00 3.75
CA ASP A 412 -74.95 -45.21 3.65
C ASP A 412 -74.13 -43.91 3.99
N HIS A 413 -74.86 -42.80 4.30
CA HIS A 413 -74.21 -41.54 4.67
C HIS A 413 -73.17 -41.70 5.81
N GLY A 414 -73.54 -42.49 6.85
CA GLY A 414 -72.66 -42.75 7.97
C GLY A 414 -71.36 -43.52 7.60
N ILE A 415 -71.46 -44.35 6.54
CA ILE A 415 -70.28 -45.09 6.04
C ILE A 415 -69.45 -44.15 5.15
N ALA A 416 -70.05 -43.38 4.29
CA ALA A 416 -69.39 -42.46 3.38
C ALA A 416 -68.69 -41.34 4.15
N ALA A 417 -69.23 -40.82 5.25
CA ALA A 417 -68.64 -39.80 6.09
C ALA A 417 -67.27 -40.21 6.71
N ARG A 418 -66.97 -41.50 6.71
CA ARG A 418 -65.62 -42.00 7.15
C ARG A 418 -64.50 -41.58 6.20
N ILE A 419 -64.81 -41.21 4.97
CA ILE A 419 -63.82 -40.72 4.00
C ILE A 419 -63.28 -39.33 4.44
N ASP A 420 -64.17 -38.46 4.94
CA ASP A 420 -63.86 -37.10 5.38
C ASP A 420 -63.25 -37.09 6.77
N HIS A 421 -63.50 -38.11 7.59
CA HIS A 421 -62.98 -38.24 8.95
C HIS A 421 -62.36 -39.64 9.12
N PRO A 422 -61.26 -39.92 8.48
CA PRO A 422 -60.53 -41.17 8.73
C PRO A 422 -60.19 -41.25 10.21
N GLU A 423 -60.57 -42.35 10.87
CA GLU A 423 -60.22 -42.59 12.26
C GLU A 423 -58.68 -42.39 12.44
N SER A 424 -58.29 -41.73 13.49
CA SER A 424 -56.99 -41.05 13.66
C SER A 424 -55.74 -41.96 13.57
N ASP A 425 -55.92 -43.25 13.41
CA ASP A 425 -54.81 -44.22 13.44
C ASP A 425 -54.65 -45.06 12.15
N GLN A 426 -55.51 -44.92 11.14
CA GLN A 426 -55.39 -45.64 9.89
C GLN A 426 -55.04 -44.72 8.71
N ASP A 427 -53.81 -44.87 8.18
CA ASP A 427 -53.37 -44.12 7.00
C ASP A 427 -54.03 -44.60 5.69
N ARG A 428 -54.85 -45.66 5.73
CA ARG A 428 -55.54 -46.21 4.57
C ARG A 428 -57.00 -46.55 4.95
N PHE A 429 -57.92 -46.29 4.03
CA PHE A 429 -59.32 -46.67 4.18
C PHE A 429 -59.83 -47.30 2.92
N GLU A 430 -60.83 -48.18 3.08
CA GLU A 430 -61.61 -48.75 2.01
C GLU A 430 -63.09 -48.78 2.47
N VAL A 431 -64.00 -48.12 1.71
CA VAL A 431 -65.37 -48.03 2.02
C VAL A 431 -66.20 -48.35 0.80
N GLU A 432 -67.30 -49.00 1.03
CA GLU A 432 -68.26 -49.34 -0.01
C GLU A 432 -69.60 -48.69 0.35
N TYR A 433 -70.19 -47.94 -0.59
CA TYR A 433 -71.48 -47.23 -0.41
C TYR A 433 -72.24 -47.13 -1.72
N ARG A 434 -73.51 -46.85 -1.63
CA ARG A 434 -74.37 -46.64 -2.78
C ARG A 434 -74.50 -45.15 -3.08
N ILE A 435 -74.48 -44.80 -4.35
CA ILE A 435 -74.82 -43.47 -4.84
C ILE A 435 -76.10 -43.55 -5.67
N VAL A 436 -76.92 -42.50 -5.60
CA VAL A 436 -78.13 -42.28 -6.43
C VAL A 436 -77.77 -41.14 -7.39
N ARG A 437 -77.70 -41.45 -8.68
CA ARG A 437 -77.44 -40.43 -9.71
C ARG A 437 -78.67 -39.52 -9.91
N PRO A 438 -78.53 -38.38 -10.57
CA PRO A 438 -79.61 -37.49 -10.90
C PRO A 438 -80.73 -38.15 -11.76
N ASP A 439 -80.36 -39.18 -12.52
CA ASP A 439 -81.32 -39.96 -13.29
C ASP A 439 -82.07 -41.01 -12.45
N GLY A 440 -81.81 -41.11 -11.15
CA GLY A 440 -82.39 -42.06 -10.23
C GLY A 440 -81.76 -43.44 -10.23
N SER A 441 -80.72 -43.67 -11.00
CA SER A 441 -80.04 -44.97 -11.05
C SER A 441 -79.19 -45.14 -9.80
N LEU A 442 -79.12 -46.37 -9.27
CA LEU A 442 -78.38 -46.71 -8.06
C LEU A 442 -77.06 -47.47 -8.45
N HIS A 443 -75.97 -46.96 -7.99
CA HIS A 443 -74.65 -47.53 -8.29
C HIS A 443 -73.84 -47.81 -7.00
N TRP A 444 -73.13 -48.94 -6.98
CA TRP A 444 -72.25 -49.26 -5.90
C TRP A 444 -70.87 -48.72 -6.16
N ILE A 445 -70.36 -47.96 -5.21
CA ILE A 445 -68.99 -47.38 -5.26
C ILE A 445 -68.12 -48.02 -4.20
N ARG A 446 -66.94 -48.42 -4.60
CA ARG A 446 -65.85 -48.77 -3.71
C ARG A 446 -64.84 -47.67 -3.75
N ASP A 447 -64.58 -47.01 -2.61
CA ASP A 447 -63.64 -45.92 -2.46
C ASP A 447 -62.54 -46.36 -1.56
N ARG A 448 -61.32 -46.22 -2.08
CA ARG A 448 -60.08 -46.59 -1.40
C ARG A 448 -59.17 -45.36 -1.38
N GLY A 449 -58.70 -44.95 -0.21
CA GLY A 449 -57.84 -43.81 -0.07
C GLY A 449 -56.71 -44.00 0.94
N VAL A 450 -55.79 -43.09 0.85
CA VAL A 450 -54.67 -42.94 1.78
C VAL A 450 -54.64 -41.53 2.34
N VAL A 451 -54.25 -41.44 3.60
CA VAL A 451 -54.02 -40.16 4.28
C VAL A 451 -52.54 -39.86 4.20
N ILE A 452 -52.18 -38.69 3.69
CA ILE A 452 -50.79 -38.24 3.54
C ILE A 452 -50.53 -37.22 4.66
N ARG A 453 -49.45 -37.45 5.41
CA ARG A 453 -49.05 -36.59 6.53
C ARG A 453 -47.80 -35.79 6.17
N ASP A 454 -47.70 -34.58 6.71
CA ASP A 454 -46.51 -33.75 6.62
C ASP A 454 -45.34 -34.33 7.52
N ARG A 455 -44.18 -33.71 7.44
CA ARG A 455 -43.01 -34.10 8.27
C ARG A 455 -43.25 -33.98 9.77
N MET A 456 -44.30 -33.30 10.19
CA MET A 456 -44.70 -33.09 11.60
C MET A 456 -45.85 -34.07 12.01
N GLY A 457 -46.23 -35.02 11.15
CA GLY A 457 -47.28 -35.98 11.42
C GLY A 457 -48.70 -35.47 11.24
N ARG A 458 -48.90 -34.22 10.77
CA ARG A 458 -50.23 -33.63 10.54
C ARG A 458 -50.78 -34.05 9.17
N ILE A 459 -52.05 -34.33 9.07
CA ILE A 459 -52.68 -34.65 7.79
C ILE A 459 -52.60 -33.42 6.88
N CYS A 460 -51.90 -33.55 5.75
CA CYS A 460 -51.81 -32.48 4.76
C CYS A 460 -52.81 -32.71 3.58
N CYS A 461 -53.04 -33.95 3.19
CA CYS A 461 -54.04 -34.27 2.17
C CYS A 461 -54.48 -35.74 2.30
N SER A 462 -55.60 -36.05 1.70
CA SER A 462 -56.03 -37.42 1.41
C SER A 462 -56.19 -37.61 -0.10
N ALA A 463 -55.89 -38.79 -0.58
CA ALA A 463 -56.00 -39.10 -2.00
C ALA A 463 -56.56 -40.52 -2.15
N GLY A 464 -57.39 -40.73 -3.15
CA GLY A 464 -58.00 -42.02 -3.32
C GLY A 464 -58.50 -42.31 -4.74
N ILE A 465 -59.03 -43.49 -4.86
CA ILE A 465 -59.57 -44.01 -6.08
C ILE A 465 -60.95 -44.56 -5.76
N ALA A 466 -62.03 -44.01 -6.40
CA ALA A 466 -63.35 -44.49 -6.33
C ALA A 466 -63.72 -45.19 -7.65
N SER A 467 -64.34 -46.37 -7.57
CA SER A 467 -64.69 -47.15 -8.73
C SER A 467 -66.11 -47.81 -8.53
N GLU A 468 -66.79 -47.91 -9.62
CA GLU A 468 -68.06 -48.67 -9.63
C GLU A 468 -67.72 -50.16 -9.58
N PHE A 469 -68.42 -50.88 -8.72
CA PHE A 469 -68.33 -52.35 -8.71
C PHE A 469 -69.68 -53.01 -8.73
N LYS A 470 -69.75 -54.16 -9.40
CA LYS A 470 -71.00 -54.98 -9.40
C LYS A 470 -71.06 -55.76 -8.09
N GLY A 471 -71.55 -55.12 -7.04
CA GLY A 471 -71.66 -55.71 -5.73
C GLY A 471 -72.81 -56.73 -5.67
N SER A 472 -72.52 -57.89 -5.03
CA SER A 472 -73.58 -58.79 -4.58
C SER A 472 -74.02 -58.27 -3.20
N PRO A 473 -75.34 -58.05 -2.99
CA PRO A 473 -75.89 -57.54 -1.71
C PRO A 473 -75.56 -58.36 -0.47
N ASN A 474 -75.02 -59.54 -0.66
CA ASN A 474 -74.67 -60.45 0.42
C ASN A 474 -73.28 -60.25 1.08
N LEU A 475 -72.36 -59.51 0.46
CA LEU A 475 -71.04 -59.27 1.06
C LEU A 475 -71.05 -58.09 2.08
N ALA A 476 -71.87 -57.05 1.81
CA ALA A 476 -72.00 -55.92 2.75
C ALA A 476 -72.76 -56.38 4.02
N ARG A 477 -73.80 -57.23 3.89
CA ARG A 477 -74.47 -57.79 5.05
C ARG A 477 -73.64 -58.75 5.88
N ARG A 478 -72.70 -59.51 5.27
CA ARG A 478 -71.77 -60.37 5.99
C ARG A 478 -70.68 -59.58 6.72
N ALA A 479 -70.28 -58.50 6.16
CA ALA A 479 -69.32 -57.62 6.84
C ALA A 479 -69.97 -56.91 8.05
N LEU A 480 -71.14 -56.39 7.91
CA LEU A 480 -71.89 -55.78 9.02
C LEU A 480 -72.35 -56.80 10.10
N ALA A 481 -72.67 -58.04 9.75
CA ALA A 481 -72.92 -59.08 10.70
C ALA A 481 -71.67 -59.55 11.46
N ALA A 482 -70.53 -59.66 10.78
CA ALA A 482 -69.30 -60.01 11.40
C ALA A 482 -68.79 -58.92 12.37
N GLN A 483 -69.00 -57.63 12.03
CA GLN A 483 -68.69 -56.50 12.93
C GLN A 483 -69.66 -56.43 14.11
N ALA A 484 -70.92 -56.77 13.95
CA ALA A 484 -71.87 -56.84 15.06
C ALA A 484 -71.53 -58.00 16.02
N GLU A 485 -71.09 -59.16 15.50
CA GLU A 485 -70.62 -60.31 16.32
C GLU A 485 -69.32 -60.01 17.04
N GLU A 486 -68.46 -59.25 16.42
CA GLU A 486 -67.17 -58.84 17.04
C GLU A 486 -67.37 -57.75 18.11
N ALA A 487 -68.34 -56.86 17.91
CA ALA A 487 -68.78 -55.87 18.91
C ALA A 487 -69.49 -56.53 20.10
N GLU A 488 -70.31 -57.57 19.90
CA GLU A 488 -70.88 -58.32 20.98
C GLU A 488 -69.87 -59.20 21.75
N ARG A 489 -68.84 -59.70 21.08
CA ARG A 489 -67.73 -60.42 21.74
C ARG A 489 -66.81 -59.54 22.61
N ASN A 490 -66.76 -58.27 22.29
CA ASN A 490 -65.96 -57.30 23.04
C ASN A 490 -66.72 -56.65 24.21
N LEU A 491 -68.00 -57.00 24.38
CA LEU A 491 -68.93 -56.52 25.45
C LEU A 491 -69.23 -57.59 26.50
N LEU A 492 -68.69 -58.79 26.37
CA LEU A 492 -68.68 -59.88 27.34
C LEU A 492 -67.26 -60.13 27.80
#